data_d927c04fae136e98d89b6448ce351403
#
_entry.id   d927c04fae136e98d89b6448ce351403
#
_cell.length_a   1.000
_cell.length_b   1.000
_cell.length_c   1.000
_cell.angle_alpha   90.00
_cell.angle_beta   90.00
_cell.angle_gamma   90.00
#
_symmetry.space_group_name_H-M   'P 1'
#
loop_
_entity.id
_entity.type
_entity.pdbx_description
1 polymer ?
#
loop_
_entity_poly.entity_id
_entity_poly.type
_entity_poly.pdbx_seq_one_letter_code
_entity_poly.pdbx_strand_id
1 'polypeptide(L)'
;MADQHQQNQPHVIEAFTSVKYPFVDTRGIDNKSRGPDTTVYEIDGIKSMERGLSVDMPADPERSKRIALHRIQHMDDQSRTKMHMAAQGLAKAMQYGVDRYPAIVFDGQAVVYGITDVQTALAHYQTWRREGKR
;
A
#
# COMPACT_ATOMS: atom_id res chain seq x y z
N MET A 1 5.71 -35.02 2.80
CA MET A 1 4.48 -34.42 2.29
C MET A 1 4.44 -32.93 2.61
N ALA A 2 4.12 -32.11 1.62
CA ALA A 2 3.97 -30.71 1.86
C ALA A 2 2.77 -30.47 2.79
N ASP A 3 2.98 -29.63 3.78
CA ASP A 3 1.93 -29.25 4.69
C ASP A 3 0.89 -28.42 3.92
N GLN A 4 -0.38 -28.82 3.96
CA GLN A 4 -1.46 -28.04 3.34
C GLN A 4 -1.50 -26.61 3.84
N HIS A 5 -1.11 -26.44 5.10
CA HIS A 5 -1.05 -25.12 5.72
C HIS A 5 -0.05 -24.21 4.98
N GLN A 6 1.10 -24.76 4.61
CA GLN A 6 2.10 -24.02 3.84
C GLN A 6 1.64 -23.73 2.43
N GLN A 7 0.88 -24.62 1.82
CA GLN A 7 0.36 -24.40 0.47
C GLN A 7 -0.63 -23.26 0.38
N ASN A 8 -1.30 -22.95 1.49
CA ASN A 8 -2.29 -21.88 1.56
C ASN A 8 -1.71 -20.58 2.09
N GLN A 9 -0.40 -20.56 2.40
CA GLN A 9 0.26 -19.35 2.85
C GLN A 9 0.65 -18.49 1.65
N PRO A 10 0.39 -17.19 1.71
CA PRO A 10 0.86 -16.30 0.66
C PRO A 10 2.36 -16.07 0.78
N HIS A 11 3.00 -15.78 -0.33
CA HIS A 11 4.41 -15.39 -0.36
C HIS A 11 4.57 -13.89 -0.21
N VAL A 12 3.64 -13.12 -0.75
CA VAL A 12 3.70 -11.66 -0.76
C VAL A 12 2.36 -11.10 -0.33
N ILE A 13 2.38 -10.20 0.63
CA ILE A 13 1.19 -9.46 1.07
C ILE A 13 1.47 -7.97 0.84
N GLU A 14 0.57 -7.31 0.12
CA GLU A 14 0.66 -5.89 -0.12
C GLU A 14 -0.62 -5.24 0.39
N ALA A 15 -0.47 -4.37 1.38
CA ALA A 15 -1.60 -3.73 2.04
C ALA A 15 -1.65 -2.26 1.66
N PHE A 16 -2.83 -1.81 1.24
CA PHE A 16 -3.07 -0.43 0.80
C PHE A 16 -4.03 0.22 1.77
N THR A 17 -3.58 1.28 2.42
CA THR A 17 -4.35 1.91 3.48
C THR A 17 -4.36 3.42 3.36
N SER A 18 -5.27 4.04 4.11
CA SER A 18 -5.28 5.49 4.31
C SER A 18 -5.20 5.77 5.81
N VAL A 19 -4.95 7.02 6.14
CA VAL A 19 -4.89 7.45 7.55
C VAL A 19 -6.20 7.15 8.28
N LYS A 20 -7.33 7.16 7.56
CA LYS A 20 -8.64 6.89 8.16
C LYS A 20 -8.82 5.44 8.60
N TYR A 21 -8.09 4.52 7.99
CA TYR A 21 -8.28 3.09 8.20
C TYR A 21 -6.95 2.41 8.46
N PRO A 22 -6.28 2.72 9.58
CA PRO A 22 -4.99 2.09 9.87
C PRO A 22 -5.17 0.59 10.10
N PHE A 23 -4.18 -0.17 9.69
CA PHE A 23 -4.22 -1.61 9.92
C PHE A 23 -3.97 -1.93 11.38
N VAL A 24 -4.74 -2.89 11.88
CA VAL A 24 -4.54 -3.46 13.20
C VAL A 24 -3.96 -4.85 13.04
N ASP A 25 -3.30 -5.34 14.06
CA ASP A 25 -2.71 -6.67 14.11
C ASP A 25 -1.77 -6.94 12.91
N THR A 26 -0.66 -6.23 12.92
CA THR A 26 0.38 -6.41 11.91
C THR A 26 1.44 -7.41 12.33
N ARG A 27 1.16 -8.21 13.36
CA ARG A 27 2.17 -9.14 13.91
C ARG A 27 2.68 -10.13 12.89
N GLY A 28 1.81 -10.59 12.00
CA GLY A 28 2.23 -11.48 10.93
C GLY A 28 3.07 -10.78 9.86
N ILE A 29 2.99 -9.46 9.82
CA ILE A 29 3.72 -8.63 8.86
C ILE A 29 5.18 -8.44 9.29
N ASP A 30 5.39 -8.28 10.60
CA ASP A 30 6.69 -7.91 11.14
C ASP A 30 7.64 -9.10 11.30
N ASN A 31 7.17 -10.31 11.09
CA ASN A 31 8.00 -11.50 11.24
C ASN A 31 8.79 -11.75 9.95
N LYS A 32 9.92 -11.08 9.84
CA LYS A 32 10.75 -11.11 8.63
C LYS A 32 11.44 -12.45 8.40
N SER A 33 11.52 -13.31 9.41
CA SER A 33 12.28 -14.55 9.29
C SER A 33 11.46 -15.74 8.79
N ARG A 34 10.14 -15.71 8.94
CA ARG A 34 9.28 -16.84 8.55
C ARG A 34 7.97 -16.45 7.91
N GLY A 35 7.64 -15.18 7.91
CA GLY A 35 6.38 -14.72 7.36
C GLY A 35 6.47 -14.38 5.88
N PRO A 36 5.35 -14.10 5.25
CA PRO A 36 5.36 -13.61 3.88
C PRO A 36 6.01 -12.23 3.80
N ASP A 37 6.54 -11.93 2.63
CA ASP A 37 7.10 -10.61 2.36
C ASP A 37 5.95 -9.60 2.31
N THR A 38 5.94 -8.67 3.24
CA THR A 38 4.80 -7.78 3.44
C THR A 38 5.20 -6.32 3.32
N THR A 39 4.41 -5.57 2.59
CA THR A 39 4.59 -4.14 2.42
C THR A 39 3.26 -3.43 2.67
N VAL A 40 3.32 -2.33 3.42
CA VAL A 40 2.14 -1.48 3.66
C VAL A 40 2.34 -0.16 2.94
N TYR A 41 1.41 0.21 2.09
CA TYR A 41 1.43 1.47 1.34
C TYR A 41 0.38 2.42 1.89
N GLU A 42 0.79 3.62 2.25
CA GLU A 42 -0.13 4.69 2.65
C GLU A 42 -0.45 5.54 1.42
N ILE A 43 -1.66 5.37 0.92
CA ILE A 43 -2.08 6.05 -0.31
C ILE A 43 -2.23 7.57 -0.10
N ASP A 44 -2.62 7.97 1.10
CA ASP A 44 -2.81 9.38 1.42
C ASP A 44 -1.52 10.21 1.33
N GLY A 45 -0.37 9.56 1.32
CA GLY A 45 0.90 10.25 1.21
C GLY A 45 1.01 11.12 -0.04
N ILE A 46 0.40 10.68 -1.15
CA ILE A 46 0.41 11.46 -2.38
C ILE A 46 -0.41 12.72 -2.24
N LYS A 47 -1.61 12.62 -1.65
CA LYS A 47 -2.46 13.80 -1.43
C LYS A 47 -1.83 14.79 -0.49
N SER A 48 -1.20 14.32 0.58
CA SER A 48 -0.49 15.19 1.51
C SER A 48 0.64 15.92 0.82
N MET A 49 1.35 15.24 -0.05
CA MET A 49 2.44 15.83 -0.80
C MET A 49 1.94 16.87 -1.80
N GLU A 50 0.88 16.55 -2.53
CA GLU A 50 0.27 17.51 -3.45
C GLU A 50 -0.13 18.79 -2.74
N ARG A 51 -0.73 18.69 -1.55
CA ARG A 51 -1.09 19.85 -0.76
C ARG A 51 0.13 20.68 -0.38
N GLY A 52 1.19 20.01 0.08
CA GLY A 52 2.42 20.71 0.45
C GLY A 52 3.08 21.40 -0.71
N LEU A 53 3.08 20.77 -1.89
CA LEU A 53 3.66 21.35 -3.09
C LEU A 53 2.80 22.46 -3.67
N SER A 54 1.50 22.50 -3.34
CA SER A 54 0.55 23.44 -3.93
C SER A 54 0.26 24.65 -3.03
N VAL A 55 0.82 24.70 -1.83
CA VAL A 55 0.56 25.82 -0.89
C VAL A 55 1.05 27.11 -1.51
N ASP A 56 0.16 28.13 -1.52
CA ASP A 56 0.48 29.47 -2.01
C ASP A 56 1.05 29.49 -3.43
N MET A 57 0.53 28.62 -4.28
CA MET A 57 0.97 28.54 -5.68
C MET A 57 0.42 29.73 -6.49
N PRO A 58 1.26 30.41 -7.28
CA PRO A 58 0.75 31.48 -8.16
C PRO A 58 -0.08 30.91 -9.29
N ALA A 59 -0.89 31.78 -9.92
CA ALA A 59 -1.74 31.38 -11.03
C ALA A 59 -0.96 31.14 -12.32
N ASP A 60 0.22 31.75 -12.46
CA ASP A 60 1.06 31.62 -13.65
C ASP A 60 1.64 30.19 -13.72
N PRO A 61 1.35 29.41 -14.79
CA PRO A 61 1.83 28.04 -14.90
C PRO A 61 3.35 27.91 -14.87
N GLU A 62 4.08 28.82 -15.48
CA GLU A 62 5.54 28.77 -15.52
C GLU A 62 6.14 29.00 -14.13
N ARG A 63 5.61 29.97 -13.40
CA ARG A 63 6.08 30.23 -12.03
C ARG A 63 5.71 29.07 -11.11
N SER A 64 4.50 28.53 -11.25
CA SER A 64 4.06 27.38 -10.45
C SER A 64 4.97 26.18 -10.65
N LYS A 65 5.33 25.91 -11.91
CA LYS A 65 6.22 24.81 -12.25
C LYS A 65 7.59 24.97 -11.60
N ARG A 66 8.16 26.17 -11.67
CA ARG A 66 9.47 26.44 -11.07
C ARG A 66 9.44 26.29 -9.56
N ILE A 67 8.38 26.78 -8.92
CA ILE A 67 8.24 26.68 -7.46
C ILE A 67 8.08 25.22 -7.06
N ALA A 68 7.26 24.45 -7.77
CA ALA A 68 7.07 23.04 -7.49
C ALA A 68 8.39 22.26 -7.62
N LEU A 69 9.14 22.52 -8.70
CA LEU A 69 10.44 21.87 -8.89
C LEU A 69 11.41 22.23 -7.77
N HIS A 70 11.44 23.50 -7.36
CA HIS A 70 12.29 23.95 -6.27
C HIS A 70 11.94 23.23 -4.97
N ARG A 71 10.66 23.14 -4.66
CA ARG A 71 10.19 22.45 -3.44
C ARG A 71 10.56 20.98 -3.46
N ILE A 72 10.41 20.32 -4.61
CA ILE A 72 10.78 18.91 -4.76
C ILE A 72 12.30 18.74 -4.57
N GLN A 73 13.10 19.59 -5.16
CA GLN A 73 14.56 19.51 -5.09
C GLN A 73 15.08 19.75 -3.68
N HIS A 74 14.37 20.54 -2.88
CA HIS A 74 14.76 20.86 -1.50
C HIS A 74 14.03 20.04 -0.45
N MET A 75 13.32 18.99 -0.90
CA MET A 75 12.65 18.07 -0.01
C MET A 75 13.69 17.24 0.76
N ASP A 76 13.42 16.99 2.05
CA ASP A 76 14.33 16.16 2.83
C ASP A 76 14.21 14.68 2.43
N ASP A 77 15.16 13.87 2.89
CA ASP A 77 15.21 12.45 2.51
C ASP A 77 14.00 11.68 3.00
N GLN A 78 13.50 12.00 4.18
CA GLN A 78 12.33 11.34 4.74
C GLN A 78 11.09 11.60 3.89
N SER A 79 10.89 12.85 3.48
CA SER A 79 9.75 13.21 2.62
C SER A 79 9.86 12.54 1.24
N ARG A 80 11.08 12.48 0.70
CA ARG A 80 11.31 11.79 -0.58
C ARG A 80 10.97 10.32 -0.50
N THR A 81 11.38 9.67 0.59
CA THR A 81 11.09 8.26 0.79
C THR A 81 9.60 8.02 0.88
N LYS A 82 8.88 8.86 1.64
CA LYS A 82 7.42 8.76 1.75
C LYS A 82 6.74 8.94 0.40
N MET A 83 7.20 9.92 -0.37
CA MET A 83 6.65 10.16 -1.71
C MET A 83 6.88 8.96 -2.62
N HIS A 84 8.09 8.42 -2.59
CA HIS A 84 8.44 7.27 -3.42
C HIS A 84 7.58 6.06 -3.08
N MET A 85 7.41 5.78 -1.79
CA MET A 85 6.58 4.67 -1.33
C MET A 85 5.12 4.87 -1.70
N ALA A 86 4.61 6.10 -1.57
CA ALA A 86 3.23 6.40 -1.94
C ALA A 86 3.01 6.24 -3.45
N ALA A 87 3.97 6.68 -4.26
CA ALA A 87 3.89 6.54 -5.71
C ALA A 87 3.95 5.07 -6.13
N GLN A 88 4.81 4.28 -5.50
CA GLN A 88 4.86 2.84 -5.74
C GLN A 88 3.54 2.17 -5.37
N GLY A 89 2.97 2.56 -4.22
CA GLY A 89 1.70 2.02 -3.77
C GLY A 89 0.57 2.32 -4.75
N LEU A 90 0.52 3.54 -5.25
CA LEU A 90 -0.50 3.91 -6.23
C LEU A 90 -0.34 3.10 -7.52
N ALA A 91 0.88 2.97 -8.01
CA ALA A 91 1.14 2.18 -9.22
C ALA A 91 0.74 0.73 -9.03
N LYS A 92 1.07 0.15 -7.88
CA LYS A 92 0.70 -1.23 -7.56
C LYS A 92 -0.81 -1.38 -7.45
N ALA A 93 -1.48 -0.44 -6.79
CA ALA A 93 -2.93 -0.48 -6.66
C ALA A 93 -3.59 -0.47 -8.04
N MET A 94 -3.10 0.36 -8.94
CA MET A 94 -3.60 0.41 -10.32
C MET A 94 -3.35 -0.90 -11.06
N GLN A 95 -2.17 -1.47 -10.87
CA GLN A 95 -1.80 -2.75 -11.49
C GLN A 95 -2.75 -3.87 -11.07
N TYR A 96 -3.13 -3.91 -9.80
CA TYR A 96 -4.01 -4.96 -9.27
C TYR A 96 -5.49 -4.62 -9.39
N GLY A 97 -5.83 -3.45 -9.91
CA GLY A 97 -7.23 -3.02 -10.02
C GLY A 97 -7.85 -2.66 -8.69
N VAL A 98 -7.05 -2.27 -7.72
CA VAL A 98 -7.56 -1.83 -6.41
C VAL A 98 -8.20 -0.46 -6.57
N ASP A 99 -9.49 -0.35 -6.28
CA ASP A 99 -10.23 0.89 -6.48
C ASP A 99 -10.82 1.46 -5.19
N ARG A 100 -10.56 0.84 -4.06
CA ARG A 100 -11.06 1.33 -2.77
C ARG A 100 -10.12 0.86 -1.65
N TYR A 101 -10.18 1.54 -0.51
CA TYR A 101 -9.30 1.26 0.61
C TYR A 101 -10.11 1.12 1.90
N PRO A 102 -9.65 0.32 2.86
CA PRO A 102 -8.43 -0.47 2.83
C PRO A 102 -8.55 -1.69 1.92
N ALA A 103 -7.40 -2.13 1.40
CA ALA A 103 -7.33 -3.31 0.55
C ALA A 103 -6.05 -4.08 0.86
N ILE A 104 -6.14 -5.40 0.84
CA ILE A 104 -4.98 -6.27 1.05
C ILE A 104 -4.90 -7.22 -0.12
N VAL A 105 -3.75 -7.24 -0.79
CA VAL A 105 -3.51 -8.07 -1.96
C VAL A 105 -2.58 -9.22 -1.57
N PHE A 106 -2.98 -10.43 -1.90
CA PHE A 106 -2.21 -11.65 -1.61
C PHE A 106 -1.65 -12.21 -2.91
N ASP A 107 -0.33 -12.25 -3.02
CA ASP A 107 0.41 -12.80 -4.17
C ASP A 107 -0.02 -12.19 -5.52
N GLY A 108 -0.52 -10.96 -5.50
CA GLY A 108 -0.99 -10.30 -6.70
C GLY A 108 -2.22 -10.93 -7.34
N GLN A 109 -2.86 -11.90 -6.68
CA GLN A 109 -3.96 -12.68 -7.24
C GLN A 109 -5.31 -12.41 -6.61
N ALA A 110 -5.34 -12.17 -5.31
CA ALA A 110 -6.59 -12.00 -4.57
C ALA A 110 -6.56 -10.70 -3.79
N VAL A 111 -7.69 -10.01 -3.74
CA VAL A 111 -7.82 -8.74 -3.03
C VAL A 111 -8.94 -8.86 -2.01
N VAL A 112 -8.66 -8.46 -0.78
CA VAL A 112 -9.66 -8.38 0.29
C VAL A 112 -9.88 -6.92 0.62
N TYR A 113 -11.11 -6.44 0.50
CA TYR A 113 -11.48 -5.05 0.75
C TYR A 113 -12.14 -4.88 2.11
N GLY A 114 -11.95 -3.71 2.68
CA GLY A 114 -12.72 -3.29 3.85
C GLY A 114 -12.31 -3.91 5.17
N ILE A 115 -11.22 -4.67 5.18
CA ILE A 115 -10.73 -5.33 6.39
C ILE A 115 -9.38 -4.72 6.77
N THR A 116 -9.29 -4.21 8.00
CA THR A 116 -8.04 -3.63 8.51
C THR A 116 -7.26 -4.59 9.41
N ASP A 117 -7.86 -5.71 9.78
CA ASP A 117 -7.19 -6.75 10.55
C ASP A 117 -6.54 -7.73 9.57
N VAL A 118 -5.22 -7.70 9.51
CA VAL A 118 -4.47 -8.51 8.55
C VAL A 118 -4.69 -10.01 8.77
N GLN A 119 -4.82 -10.44 10.02
CA GLN A 119 -5.05 -11.86 10.31
C GLN A 119 -6.43 -12.33 9.82
N THR A 120 -7.45 -11.47 9.94
CA THR A 120 -8.78 -11.78 9.42
C THR A 120 -8.75 -11.87 7.89
N ALA A 121 -8.06 -10.95 7.24
CA ALA A 121 -7.93 -10.97 5.78
C ALA A 121 -7.19 -12.22 5.33
N LEU A 122 -6.15 -12.62 6.05
CA LEU A 122 -5.39 -13.82 5.74
C LEU A 122 -6.28 -15.07 5.83
N ALA A 123 -7.15 -15.13 6.83
CA ALA A 123 -8.08 -16.25 6.96
C ALA A 123 -9.02 -16.33 5.76
N HIS A 124 -9.52 -15.20 5.27
CA HIS A 124 -10.35 -15.16 4.06
C HIS A 124 -9.58 -15.67 2.84
N TYR A 125 -8.33 -15.24 2.68
CA TYR A 125 -7.49 -15.69 1.58
C TYR A 125 -7.26 -17.20 1.63
N GLN A 126 -6.95 -17.74 2.80
CA GLN A 126 -6.71 -19.17 2.96
C GLN A 126 -7.95 -20.00 2.64
N THR A 127 -9.13 -19.51 3.03
CA THR A 127 -10.39 -20.15 2.69
C THR A 127 -10.61 -20.16 1.19
N TRP A 128 -10.38 -19.02 0.55
CA TRP A 128 -10.52 -18.90 -0.90
C TRP A 128 -9.58 -19.87 -1.63
N ARG A 129 -8.34 -19.97 -1.17
CA ARG A 129 -7.37 -20.91 -1.75
C ARG A 129 -7.83 -22.36 -1.64
N ARG A 130 -8.36 -22.73 -0.48
CA ARG A 130 -8.84 -24.10 -0.26
C ARG A 130 -10.03 -24.43 -1.13
N GLU A 131 -10.86 -23.44 -1.46
CA GLU A 131 -12.03 -23.64 -2.29
C GLU A 131 -11.72 -23.66 -3.79
N GLY A 132 -10.45 -23.60 -4.16
CA GLY A 132 -10.06 -23.75 -5.54
C GLY A 132 -10.10 -22.49 -6.39
N LYS A 133 -10.06 -21.33 -5.76
CA LYS A 133 -9.98 -20.05 -6.46
C LYS A 133 -11.15 -19.79 -7.41
N ARG A 134 -12.33 -19.92 -6.93
CA ARG A 134 -13.52 -19.62 -7.74
C ARG A 134 -13.84 -18.15 -7.79
#